data_125144034b02c805eeb6e5d4a7649216
#
_entry.id   125144034b02c805eeb6e5d4a7649216
#
_cell.length_a   1.000
_cell.length_b   1.000
_cell.length_c   1.000
_cell.angle_alpha   90.00
_cell.angle_beta   90.00
_cell.angle_gamma   90.00
#
_symmetry.space_group_name_H-M   'P 1'
#
loop_
_entity.id
_entity.type
_entity.pdbx_description
1 polymer ?
#
loop_
_entity_poly.entity_id
_entity_poly.type
_entity_poly.pdbx_seq_one_letter_code
_entity_poly.pdbx_strand_id
1 'polypeptide(L)'
;MPAEGWPAQYGDAANSSYTPTPGATGLTLRWTRSVKGSLAASVALSSRNWLAANAQTPGGCSLMEWENDDNGRQRWCTRLFQGGGISSPLFDGFDNLYVGQPGAIVSFPPTQWIRWRRPVIGMPSTPRILAHGQLLVVTHLGQVQVFDSHRGTTVGNSVDLVDNVDPSDFTRGLSDCGPARSGCPVAAAPAFAAASGMVVLGLWEPGAPVAVLVGLKYHPGQSPLLTREWTSSAVSAGVLASPVLSSDGSTVYVNGRDERLWALHAADGKPKWSVPLKFVAQTPPSVTPGGLIVSGGGPDTRLVAFKDAGDHAEQVWRRNDVSPLSTSSLAGRGVGYAVVTGGPGAGARGMSLLVFDPGNGRSINSYRLPEATGYPVGVSIGHDRRVVTATSDGQVYSFAPS
;
A
#
# COMPACT_ATOMS: atom_id res chain seq x y z
N MET A 1 14.24 1.75 11.18
CA MET A 1 14.09 2.47 9.90
C MET A 1 13.55 1.49 8.87
N PRO A 2 12.71 1.90 7.91
CA PRO A 2 12.29 1.03 6.81
C PRO A 2 13.49 0.71 5.89
N ALA A 3 13.36 -0.36 5.10
CA ALA A 3 14.34 -0.65 4.06
C ALA A 3 14.32 0.42 2.95
N GLU A 4 15.41 0.53 2.22
CA GLU A 4 15.49 1.40 1.05
C GLU A 4 14.69 0.80 -0.13
N GLY A 5 14.20 1.64 -1.01
CA GLY A 5 13.46 1.23 -2.19
C GLY A 5 11.95 1.10 -1.94
N TRP A 6 11.45 -0.11 -1.80
CA TRP A 6 10.00 -0.39 -1.68
C TRP A 6 9.69 -1.36 -0.55
N PRO A 7 9.87 -0.95 0.72
CA PRO A 7 9.82 -1.83 1.88
C PRO A 7 8.45 -2.46 2.15
N ALA A 8 7.37 -1.88 1.64
CA ALA A 8 6.01 -2.35 1.88
C ALA A 8 5.05 -1.90 0.78
N GLN A 9 3.80 -2.30 0.88
CA GLN A 9 2.71 -1.83 0.03
C GLN A 9 2.68 -0.28 0.00
N TYR A 10 2.58 0.29 -1.19
CA TYR A 10 2.60 1.74 -1.48
C TYR A 10 3.94 2.43 -1.14
N GLY A 11 5.02 1.66 -1.03
CA GLY A 11 6.38 2.14 -0.89
C GLY A 11 6.72 2.54 0.54
N ASP A 12 6.29 3.68 0.99
CA ASP A 12 6.61 4.24 2.30
C ASP A 12 5.44 4.21 3.30
N ALA A 13 5.69 4.64 4.52
CA ALA A 13 4.67 4.69 5.57
C ALA A 13 3.55 5.70 5.28
N ALA A 14 3.79 6.70 4.46
CA ALA A 14 2.80 7.70 4.04
C ALA A 14 1.90 7.21 2.89
N ASN A 15 2.12 5.99 2.37
CA ASN A 15 1.45 5.43 1.19
C ASN A 15 1.68 6.24 -0.09
N SER A 16 2.81 6.94 -0.19
CA SER A 16 3.06 7.87 -1.29
C SER A 16 3.21 7.20 -2.65
N SER A 17 3.50 5.91 -2.69
CA SER A 17 3.87 5.17 -3.90
C SER A 17 4.99 5.90 -4.69
N TYR A 18 5.94 6.47 -3.95
CA TYR A 18 7.09 7.17 -4.47
C TYR A 18 8.38 6.67 -3.81
N THR A 19 9.44 6.60 -4.57
CA THR A 19 10.81 6.40 -4.07
C THR A 19 11.76 7.43 -4.67
N PRO A 20 12.71 7.97 -3.90
CA PRO A 20 13.75 8.85 -4.45
C PRO A 20 14.76 8.10 -5.34
N THR A 21 14.76 6.78 -5.35
CA THR A 21 15.58 5.97 -6.24
C THR A 21 15.34 6.37 -7.69
N PRO A 22 16.40 6.67 -8.48
CA PRO A 22 16.23 7.02 -9.88
C PRO A 22 15.55 5.90 -10.68
N GLY A 23 14.47 6.22 -11.39
CA GLY A 23 13.78 5.25 -12.24
C GLY A 23 14.61 4.81 -13.44
N ALA A 24 14.44 3.56 -13.87
CA ALA A 24 14.97 3.04 -15.13
C ALA A 24 13.93 3.23 -16.25
N THR A 25 14.33 3.78 -17.38
CA THR A 25 13.45 3.97 -18.53
C THR A 25 13.47 2.77 -19.48
N GLY A 26 14.59 2.07 -19.58
CA GLY A 26 14.75 0.80 -20.29
C GLY A 26 14.73 -0.37 -19.31
N LEU A 27 13.94 -1.40 -19.61
CA LEU A 27 13.78 -2.57 -18.75
C LEU A 27 13.86 -3.85 -19.58
N THR A 28 14.32 -4.92 -18.93
CA THR A 28 14.29 -6.28 -19.48
C THR A 28 13.62 -7.20 -18.47
N LEU A 29 12.62 -7.97 -18.91
CA LEU A 29 12.02 -9.03 -18.08
C LEU A 29 13.07 -10.09 -17.78
N ARG A 30 13.38 -10.29 -16.52
CA ARG A 30 14.43 -11.23 -16.09
C ARG A 30 13.85 -12.58 -15.69
N TRP A 31 12.75 -12.57 -14.97
CA TRP A 31 12.10 -13.79 -14.53
C TRP A 31 10.63 -13.58 -14.21
N THR A 32 9.90 -14.69 -14.25
CA THR A 32 8.54 -14.81 -13.75
C THR A 32 8.45 -15.96 -12.76
N ARG A 33 7.64 -15.81 -11.71
CA ARG A 33 7.39 -16.86 -10.71
C ARG A 33 5.93 -16.84 -10.28
N SER A 34 5.40 -18.00 -9.97
CA SER A 34 4.07 -18.13 -9.38
C SER A 34 4.19 -18.36 -7.86
N VAL A 35 3.37 -17.65 -7.10
CA VAL A 35 3.20 -17.93 -5.66
C VAL A 35 2.33 -19.17 -5.41
N LYS A 36 1.75 -19.76 -6.47
CA LYS A 36 0.81 -20.89 -6.41
C LYS A 36 -0.41 -20.63 -5.53
N GLY A 37 -0.89 -19.42 -5.59
CA GLY A 37 -2.03 -18.92 -4.84
C GLY A 37 -2.44 -17.54 -5.32
N SER A 38 -3.24 -16.81 -4.55
CA SER A 38 -3.67 -15.46 -4.86
C SER A 38 -2.93 -14.41 -4.03
N LEU A 39 -2.75 -13.24 -4.62
CA LEU A 39 -2.19 -12.06 -3.97
C LEU A 39 -3.26 -10.96 -3.90
N ALA A 40 -3.41 -10.33 -2.74
CA ALA A 40 -4.29 -9.18 -2.54
C ALA A 40 -3.51 -7.86 -2.44
N ALA A 41 -2.19 -7.92 -2.21
CA ALA A 41 -1.34 -6.76 -2.03
C ALA A 41 -0.01 -6.95 -2.78
N SER A 42 0.68 -5.82 -3.04
CA SER A 42 1.98 -5.83 -3.71
C SER A 42 3.06 -6.51 -2.87
N VAL A 43 4.12 -6.90 -3.56
CA VAL A 43 5.32 -7.46 -2.92
C VAL A 43 6.16 -6.36 -2.28
N ALA A 44 6.86 -6.71 -1.20
CA ALA A 44 7.83 -5.85 -0.55
C ALA A 44 9.25 -6.17 -1.04
N LEU A 45 10.12 -5.17 -1.11
CA LEU A 45 11.51 -5.30 -1.48
C LEU A 45 12.42 -4.82 -0.34
N SER A 46 13.40 -5.65 0.03
CA SER A 46 14.40 -5.32 1.04
C SER A 46 15.56 -4.51 0.46
N SER A 47 16.41 -3.97 1.34
CA SER A 47 17.63 -3.27 0.95
C SER A 47 18.67 -4.17 0.27
N ARG A 48 18.51 -5.49 0.37
CA ARG A 48 19.37 -6.49 -0.29
C ARG A 48 18.74 -7.13 -1.53
N ASN A 49 17.72 -6.50 -2.10
CA ASN A 49 16.99 -7.03 -3.26
C ASN A 49 16.25 -8.35 -2.98
N TRP A 50 15.88 -8.61 -1.75
CA TRP A 50 14.98 -9.71 -1.43
C TRP A 50 13.54 -9.26 -1.63
N LEU A 51 12.74 -10.14 -2.19
CA LEU A 51 11.33 -9.92 -2.46
C LEU A 51 10.51 -10.79 -1.52
N ALA A 52 9.58 -10.19 -0.80
CA ALA A 52 8.64 -10.92 0.04
C ALA A 52 7.21 -10.80 -0.49
N ALA A 53 6.51 -11.92 -0.52
CA ALA A 53 5.11 -12.01 -0.89
C ALA A 53 4.32 -12.78 0.18
N ASN A 54 3.15 -12.24 0.53
CA ASN A 54 2.18 -12.90 1.41
C ASN A 54 0.97 -13.31 0.58
N ALA A 55 0.85 -14.61 0.30
CA ALA A 55 -0.16 -15.17 -0.59
C ALA A 55 -1.20 -16.00 0.16
N GLN A 56 -2.41 -16.04 -0.36
CA GLN A 56 -3.39 -17.05 0.02
C GLN A 56 -3.19 -18.28 -0.87
N THR A 57 -2.68 -19.37 -0.26
CA THR A 57 -2.37 -20.61 -0.97
C THR A 57 -3.24 -21.75 -0.46
N PRO A 58 -3.65 -22.71 -1.32
CA PRO A 58 -4.45 -23.85 -0.91
C PRO A 58 -3.67 -24.82 -0.03
N GLY A 59 -2.34 -24.81 -0.13
CA GLY A 59 -1.44 -25.66 0.64
C GLY A 59 0.00 -25.18 0.56
N GLY A 60 0.89 -25.74 1.37
CA GLY A 60 2.31 -25.36 1.36
C GLY A 60 2.58 -23.97 1.96
N CYS A 61 3.58 -23.28 1.42
CA CYS A 61 3.98 -21.97 1.89
C CYS A 61 2.99 -20.88 1.48
N SER A 62 2.78 -19.90 2.37
CA SER A 62 2.00 -18.69 2.10
C SER A 62 2.86 -17.43 2.14
N LEU A 63 3.84 -17.36 3.02
CA LEU A 63 4.85 -16.30 3.05
C LEU A 63 6.13 -16.81 2.40
N MET A 64 6.60 -16.09 1.39
CA MET A 64 7.75 -16.47 0.57
C MET A 64 8.72 -15.32 0.48
N GLU A 65 10.01 -15.66 0.48
CA GLU A 65 11.09 -14.72 0.20
C GLU A 65 11.97 -15.23 -0.95
N TRP A 66 12.19 -14.38 -1.95
CA TRP A 66 12.98 -14.69 -3.14
C TRP A 66 14.09 -13.66 -3.34
N GLU A 67 15.18 -14.09 -3.97
CA GLU A 67 16.23 -13.19 -4.43
C GLU A 67 15.83 -12.57 -5.77
N ASN A 68 15.56 -11.26 -5.76
CA ASN A 68 15.10 -10.56 -6.94
C ASN A 68 16.19 -10.44 -8.02
N ASP A 69 17.44 -10.36 -7.64
CA ASP A 69 18.60 -10.24 -8.51
C ASP A 69 19.18 -11.60 -8.97
N ASP A 70 18.83 -12.71 -8.31
CA ASP A 70 19.26 -14.07 -8.68
C ASP A 70 18.10 -14.89 -9.26
N ASN A 71 17.51 -14.39 -10.36
CA ASN A 71 16.47 -15.08 -11.13
C ASN A 71 15.23 -15.54 -10.31
N GLY A 72 14.93 -14.85 -9.22
CA GLY A 72 13.84 -15.23 -8.34
C GLY A 72 14.07 -16.54 -7.61
N ARG A 73 15.33 -16.85 -7.23
CA ARG A 73 15.65 -18.01 -6.41
C ARG A 73 14.98 -17.88 -5.06
N GLN A 74 14.27 -18.92 -4.65
CA GLN A 74 13.62 -18.92 -3.34
C GLN A 74 14.70 -19.00 -2.24
N ARG A 75 14.65 -18.04 -1.31
CA ARG A 75 15.49 -18.05 -0.11
C ARG A 75 14.90 -18.96 0.95
N TRP A 76 13.65 -18.71 1.26
CA TRP A 76 12.88 -19.49 2.22
C TRP A 76 11.38 -19.29 1.99
N CYS A 77 10.60 -20.17 2.57
CA CYS A 77 9.16 -19.98 2.68
C CYS A 77 8.63 -20.63 3.97
N THR A 78 7.50 -20.14 4.43
CA THR A 78 6.81 -20.69 5.60
C THR A 78 5.31 -20.59 5.42
N ARG A 79 4.57 -21.40 6.17
CA ARG A 79 3.12 -21.35 6.21
C ARG A 79 2.67 -20.48 7.38
N LEU A 80 1.92 -19.42 7.09
CA LEU A 80 1.17 -18.69 8.10
C LEU A 80 -0.14 -19.41 8.42
N PHE A 81 -0.73 -19.14 9.56
CA PHE A 81 -2.06 -19.66 9.91
C PHE A 81 -3.09 -19.39 8.82
N GLN A 82 -3.07 -18.17 8.29
CA GLN A 82 -3.78 -17.78 7.09
C GLN A 82 -2.94 -16.70 6.40
N GLY A 83 -2.47 -16.99 5.19
CA GLY A 83 -1.73 -16.03 4.38
C GLY A 83 -2.64 -15.16 3.53
N GLY A 84 -2.07 -14.11 2.96
CA GLY A 84 -2.75 -13.17 2.08
C GLY A 84 -3.63 -12.16 2.82
N GLY A 85 -4.71 -11.73 2.21
CA GLY A 85 -5.62 -10.72 2.75
C GLY A 85 -5.03 -9.31 2.74
N ILE A 86 -5.38 -8.51 3.73
CA ILE A 86 -5.02 -7.08 3.78
C ILE A 86 -3.59 -6.80 4.25
N SER A 87 -2.82 -7.83 4.64
CA SER A 87 -1.46 -7.66 5.14
C SER A 87 -0.42 -7.92 4.05
N SER A 88 0.23 -6.87 3.57
CA SER A 88 1.47 -6.96 2.81
C SER A 88 2.66 -7.06 3.77
N PRO A 89 3.74 -7.76 3.40
CA PRO A 89 4.97 -7.76 4.20
C PRO A 89 5.61 -6.37 4.27
N LEU A 90 6.32 -6.12 5.37
CA LEU A 90 7.13 -4.91 5.55
C LEU A 90 8.55 -5.33 5.90
N PHE A 91 9.56 -4.81 5.18
CA PHE A 91 10.96 -4.92 5.55
C PHE A 91 11.45 -3.71 6.34
N ASP A 92 12.24 -3.94 7.38
CA ASP A 92 13.04 -2.88 8.00
C ASP A 92 14.44 -2.76 7.37
N GLY A 93 15.21 -1.78 7.81
CA GLY A 93 16.55 -1.51 7.30
C GLY A 93 17.61 -2.58 7.66
N PHE A 94 17.24 -3.59 8.44
CA PHE A 94 18.05 -4.76 8.78
C PHE A 94 17.55 -6.02 8.08
N ASP A 95 16.63 -5.87 7.12
CA ASP A 95 15.98 -6.95 6.38
C ASP A 95 15.15 -7.91 7.25
N ASN A 96 14.70 -7.46 8.44
CA ASN A 96 13.68 -8.15 9.18
C ASN A 96 12.32 -7.92 8.51
N LEU A 97 11.49 -8.95 8.53
CA LEU A 97 10.17 -8.95 7.92
C LEU A 97 9.08 -8.92 8.99
N TYR A 98 8.04 -8.14 8.74
CA TYR A 98 6.85 -8.06 9.58
C TYR A 98 5.63 -8.33 8.73
N VAL A 99 4.74 -9.20 9.19
CA VAL A 99 3.52 -9.56 8.47
C VAL A 99 2.40 -9.94 9.44
N GLY A 100 1.18 -9.58 9.09
CA GLY A 100 -0.01 -9.96 9.84
C GLY A 100 -0.55 -11.31 9.43
N GLN A 101 -1.16 -11.98 10.38
CA GLN A 101 -2.10 -13.07 10.17
C GLN A 101 -3.27 -12.90 11.15
N PRO A 102 -4.43 -13.56 10.94
CA PRO A 102 -5.54 -13.41 11.88
C PRO A 102 -5.10 -13.68 13.32
N GLY A 103 -5.33 -12.71 14.20
CA GLY A 103 -5.01 -12.79 15.61
C GLY A 103 -3.54 -12.55 15.99
N ALA A 104 -2.64 -12.23 15.03
CA ALA A 104 -1.25 -12.01 15.36
C ALA A 104 -0.50 -11.11 14.36
N ILE A 105 0.47 -10.37 14.87
CA ILE A 105 1.57 -9.80 14.10
C ILE A 105 2.82 -10.65 14.34
N VAL A 106 3.57 -10.94 13.26
CA VAL A 106 4.73 -11.84 13.30
C VAL A 106 5.93 -11.15 12.69
N SER A 107 7.09 -11.32 13.29
CA SER A 107 8.37 -10.86 12.75
C SER A 107 9.27 -12.05 12.44
N PHE A 108 9.97 -11.94 11.30
CA PHE A 108 10.99 -12.87 10.86
C PHE A 108 12.32 -12.13 10.71
N PRO A 109 13.44 -12.74 11.13
CA PRO A 109 14.75 -12.25 10.70
C PRO A 109 14.98 -12.63 9.23
N PRO A 110 16.16 -12.40 8.63
CA PRO A 110 16.47 -12.86 7.27
C PRO A 110 16.38 -14.37 7.03
N THR A 111 15.58 -15.08 7.80
CA THR A 111 15.32 -16.53 7.71
C THR A 111 13.86 -16.84 7.99
N GLN A 112 13.45 -18.10 7.73
CA GLN A 112 12.07 -18.56 7.96
C GLN A 112 11.66 -18.72 9.44
N TRP A 113 12.57 -18.56 10.37
CA TRP A 113 12.30 -18.76 11.78
C TRP A 113 11.73 -17.53 12.44
N ILE A 114 10.63 -17.70 13.20
CA ILE A 114 9.97 -16.57 13.86
C ILE A 114 10.92 -15.93 14.86
N ARG A 115 11.09 -14.62 14.74
CA ARG A 115 11.84 -13.78 15.67
C ARG A 115 11.00 -13.47 16.92
N TRP A 116 9.76 -13.06 16.69
CA TRP A 116 8.73 -12.88 17.70
C TRP A 116 7.34 -12.91 17.06
N ARG A 117 6.34 -13.24 17.87
CA ARG A 117 4.92 -13.22 17.53
C ARG A 117 4.17 -12.56 18.67
N ARG A 118 3.21 -11.69 18.33
CA ARG A 118 2.38 -11.00 19.33
C ARG A 118 0.91 -11.09 18.96
N PRO A 119 0.03 -11.37 19.95
CA PRO A 119 -1.40 -11.40 19.72
C PRO A 119 -1.94 -10.01 19.46
N VAL A 120 -2.90 -9.92 18.55
CA VAL A 120 -3.72 -8.74 18.27
C VAL A 120 -5.16 -9.18 18.04
N ILE A 121 -6.10 -8.26 18.15
CA ILE A 121 -7.51 -8.57 17.92
C ILE A 121 -7.86 -8.22 16.48
N GLY A 122 -7.92 -9.24 15.63
CA GLY A 122 -8.22 -9.12 14.21
C GLY A 122 -7.03 -9.44 13.31
N MET A 123 -7.20 -9.18 12.02
CA MET A 123 -6.16 -9.31 11.00
C MET A 123 -5.42 -7.97 10.85
N PRO A 124 -4.11 -7.91 11.11
CA PRO A 124 -3.34 -6.71 10.83
C PRO A 124 -3.38 -6.37 9.34
N SER A 125 -3.58 -5.09 9.03
CA SER A 125 -3.24 -4.54 7.73
C SER A 125 -1.72 -4.45 7.59
N THR A 126 -1.23 -3.96 6.45
CA THR A 126 0.21 -3.73 6.27
C THR A 126 0.74 -2.83 7.39
N PRO A 127 1.70 -3.30 8.20
CA PRO A 127 2.24 -2.51 9.30
C PRO A 127 3.07 -1.32 8.79
N ARG A 128 3.29 -0.33 9.66
CA ARG A 128 4.10 0.85 9.35
C ARG A 128 5.18 1.06 10.41
N ILE A 129 6.39 1.41 9.98
CA ILE A 129 7.46 1.79 10.90
C ILE A 129 7.26 3.26 11.27
N LEU A 130 7.17 3.49 12.58
CA LEU A 130 7.17 4.80 13.21
C LEU A 130 8.60 5.24 13.55
N ALA A 131 8.74 6.36 14.24
CA ALA A 131 10.02 6.78 14.79
C ALA A 131 10.53 5.81 15.87
N HIS A 132 11.82 5.86 16.16
CA HIS A 132 12.47 5.13 17.26
C HIS A 132 12.35 3.60 17.20
N GLY A 133 12.24 3.02 16.00
CA GLY A 133 12.15 1.57 15.85
C GLY A 133 10.82 0.98 16.34
N GLN A 134 9.75 1.76 16.31
CA GLN A 134 8.42 1.32 16.70
C GLN A 134 7.61 0.92 15.46
N LEU A 135 6.73 -0.06 15.64
CA LEU A 135 5.90 -0.64 14.60
C LEU A 135 4.43 -0.36 14.92
N LEU A 136 3.76 0.34 14.02
CA LEU A 136 2.30 0.55 14.06
C LEU A 136 1.60 -0.63 13.44
N VAL A 137 0.64 -1.19 14.17
CA VAL A 137 -0.21 -2.30 13.72
C VAL A 137 -1.67 -1.90 13.88
N VAL A 138 -2.41 -1.90 12.79
CA VAL A 138 -3.85 -1.63 12.77
C VAL A 138 -4.56 -2.87 12.23
N THR A 139 -5.51 -3.39 12.99
CA THR A 139 -6.27 -4.56 12.55
C THR A 139 -7.56 -4.17 11.82
N HIS A 140 -8.09 -5.10 11.05
CA HIS A 140 -9.37 -4.91 10.34
C HIS A 140 -10.55 -4.64 11.27
N LEU A 141 -10.47 -5.04 12.54
CA LEU A 141 -11.49 -4.77 13.56
C LEU A 141 -11.28 -3.42 14.27
N GLY A 142 -10.24 -2.66 13.90
CA GLY A 142 -10.02 -1.31 14.41
C GLY A 142 -9.17 -1.23 15.68
N GLN A 143 -8.47 -2.29 16.07
CA GLN A 143 -7.46 -2.20 17.12
C GLN A 143 -6.19 -1.55 16.56
N VAL A 144 -5.69 -0.52 17.23
CA VAL A 144 -4.43 0.15 16.93
C VAL A 144 -3.44 -0.11 18.06
N GLN A 145 -2.31 -0.73 17.75
CA GLN A 145 -1.29 -1.10 18.71
C GLN A 145 0.10 -0.71 18.18
N VAL A 146 0.98 -0.28 19.07
CA VAL A 146 2.38 -0.03 18.76
C VAL A 146 3.26 -1.06 19.48
N PHE A 147 4.26 -1.58 18.74
CA PHE A 147 5.23 -2.54 19.25
C PHE A 147 6.65 -2.02 19.06
N ASP A 148 7.54 -2.40 19.97
CA ASP A 148 8.97 -2.33 19.69
C ASP A 148 9.31 -3.31 18.59
N SER A 149 9.86 -2.84 17.46
CA SER A 149 10.09 -3.69 16.29
C SER A 149 11.15 -4.77 16.55
N HIS A 150 12.09 -4.52 17.45
CA HIS A 150 13.16 -5.47 17.76
C HIS A 150 12.69 -6.60 18.68
N ARG A 151 11.98 -6.27 19.76
CA ARG A 151 11.57 -7.21 20.80
C ARG A 151 10.14 -7.68 20.69
N GLY A 152 9.31 -6.98 19.94
CA GLY A 152 7.88 -7.22 19.85
C GLY A 152 7.11 -6.87 21.13
N THR A 153 7.71 -6.17 22.08
CA THR A 153 7.00 -5.71 23.27
C THR A 153 6.04 -4.58 22.91
N THR A 154 4.88 -4.52 23.57
CA THR A 154 3.94 -3.42 23.39
C THR A 154 4.51 -2.11 23.92
N VAL A 155 4.25 -1.02 23.19
CA VAL A 155 4.62 0.34 23.59
C VAL A 155 3.33 1.14 23.78
N GLY A 156 3.08 1.59 24.99
CA GLY A 156 1.85 2.28 25.35
C GLY A 156 0.60 1.37 25.30
N ASN A 157 -0.55 1.98 25.45
CA ASN A 157 -1.83 1.29 25.41
C ASN A 157 -2.35 1.19 23.96
N SER A 158 -3.14 0.15 23.67
CA SER A 158 -3.90 0.07 22.42
C SER A 158 -4.98 1.16 22.36
N VAL A 159 -5.31 1.57 21.15
CA VAL A 159 -6.46 2.43 20.84
C VAL A 159 -7.47 1.59 20.06
N ASP A 160 -8.68 1.50 20.56
CA ASP A 160 -9.77 0.81 19.89
C ASP A 160 -10.62 1.84 19.14
N LEU A 161 -10.68 1.70 17.82
CA LEU A 161 -11.48 2.60 16.96
C LEU A 161 -12.95 2.19 16.89
N VAL A 162 -13.23 0.94 17.25
CA VAL A 162 -14.58 0.35 17.30
C VAL A 162 -14.78 -0.21 18.71
N ASP A 163 -15.90 0.13 19.32
CA ASP A 163 -16.25 -0.33 20.66
C ASP A 163 -16.72 -1.80 20.67
N ASN A 164 -16.53 -2.47 21.80
CA ASN A 164 -17.07 -3.79 22.10
C ASN A 164 -16.69 -4.90 21.10
N VAL A 165 -15.49 -4.87 20.58
CA VAL A 165 -14.97 -5.95 19.75
C VAL A 165 -14.71 -7.19 20.62
N ASP A 166 -15.31 -8.33 20.20
CA ASP A 166 -15.08 -9.61 20.87
C ASP A 166 -13.71 -10.19 20.49
N PRO A 167 -12.79 -10.33 21.45
CA PRO A 167 -11.47 -10.89 21.18
C PRO A 167 -11.50 -12.36 20.72
N SER A 168 -12.56 -13.10 21.06
CA SER A 168 -12.71 -14.50 20.65
C SER A 168 -13.16 -14.66 19.19
N ASP A 169 -13.78 -13.62 18.60
CA ASP A 169 -14.24 -13.60 17.22
C ASP A 169 -13.37 -12.69 16.33
N PHE A 170 -12.06 -12.91 16.40
CA PHE A 170 -11.07 -12.06 15.73
C PHE A 170 -11.03 -12.21 14.20
N THR A 171 -11.74 -13.17 13.63
CA THR A 171 -11.86 -13.36 12.17
C THR A 171 -13.15 -12.78 11.59
N ARG A 172 -14.05 -12.23 12.43
CA ARG A 172 -15.31 -11.67 11.97
C ARG A 172 -15.11 -10.60 10.90
N GLY A 173 -15.85 -10.72 9.82
CA GLY A 173 -15.87 -9.72 8.76
C GLY A 173 -14.65 -9.72 7.83
N LEU A 174 -13.72 -10.67 7.95
CA LEU A 174 -12.55 -10.75 7.05
C LEU A 174 -12.92 -10.86 5.58
N SER A 175 -14.00 -11.55 5.24
CA SER A 175 -14.48 -11.66 3.86
C SER A 175 -14.96 -10.32 3.27
N ASP A 176 -15.28 -9.35 4.11
CA ASP A 176 -15.72 -8.02 3.70
C ASP A 176 -14.55 -7.05 3.44
N CYS A 177 -13.34 -7.40 3.84
CA CYS A 177 -12.17 -6.53 3.66
C CYS A 177 -11.78 -6.36 2.19
N GLY A 178 -11.79 -7.44 1.40
CA GLY A 178 -11.49 -7.37 -0.03
C GLY A 178 -12.41 -6.43 -0.81
N PRO A 179 -13.75 -6.62 -0.73
CA PRO A 179 -14.68 -5.70 -1.35
C PRO A 179 -14.88 -4.36 -0.62
N ALA A 180 -14.23 -4.15 0.52
CA ALA A 180 -14.37 -2.97 1.38
C ALA A 180 -15.84 -2.70 1.78
N ARG A 181 -16.40 -3.59 2.58
CA ARG A 181 -17.75 -3.51 3.12
C ARG A 181 -17.75 -3.20 4.62
N SER A 182 -18.90 -2.81 5.15
CA SER A 182 -19.06 -2.42 6.56
C SER A 182 -18.73 -3.49 7.60
N GLY A 183 -18.71 -4.76 7.22
CA GLY A 183 -18.26 -5.85 8.09
C GLY A 183 -16.76 -5.86 8.37
N CYS A 184 -15.98 -5.08 7.62
CA CYS A 184 -14.54 -4.87 7.81
C CYS A 184 -14.27 -3.39 8.12
N PRO A 185 -14.24 -2.99 9.40
CA PRO A 185 -14.06 -1.59 9.79
C PRO A 185 -12.82 -0.91 9.20
N VAL A 186 -11.68 -1.62 9.15
CA VAL A 186 -10.44 -1.10 8.54
C VAL A 186 -10.00 -2.06 7.44
N ALA A 187 -10.35 -1.73 6.19
CA ALA A 187 -10.06 -2.56 5.02
C ALA A 187 -8.76 -2.18 4.29
N ALA A 188 -8.16 -1.06 4.63
CA ALA A 188 -7.03 -0.48 3.92
C ALA A 188 -5.89 -0.10 4.87
N ALA A 189 -4.66 -0.10 4.34
CA ALA A 189 -3.48 0.23 5.13
C ALA A 189 -3.50 1.69 5.62
N PRO A 190 -3.10 1.96 6.87
CA PRO A 190 -2.95 3.31 7.39
C PRO A 190 -1.78 4.03 6.73
N ALA A 191 -1.86 5.35 6.68
CA ALA A 191 -0.74 6.22 6.32
C ALA A 191 -0.16 6.86 7.58
N PHE A 192 1.17 6.97 7.63
CA PHE A 192 1.89 7.67 8.68
C PHE A 192 2.90 8.64 8.09
N ALA A 193 2.91 9.87 8.60
CA ALA A 193 3.91 10.88 8.24
C ALA A 193 4.76 11.24 9.45
N ALA A 194 6.06 10.94 9.39
CA ALA A 194 6.99 11.24 10.47
C ALA A 194 7.11 12.75 10.73
N ALA A 195 7.01 13.58 9.69
CA ALA A 195 7.12 15.04 9.80
C ALA A 195 6.03 15.65 10.68
N SER A 196 4.82 15.13 10.64
CA SER A 196 3.69 15.63 11.46
C SER A 196 3.33 14.72 12.63
N GLY A 197 3.78 13.47 12.64
CA GLY A 197 3.35 12.45 13.60
C GLY A 197 1.91 11.99 13.40
N MET A 198 1.28 12.35 12.26
CA MET A 198 -0.10 11.95 11.98
C MET A 198 -0.18 10.55 11.42
N VAL A 199 -1.15 9.79 11.92
CA VAL A 199 -1.61 8.54 11.36
C VAL A 199 -3.02 8.76 10.85
N VAL A 200 -3.27 8.45 9.57
CA VAL A 200 -4.61 8.60 8.97
C VAL A 200 -5.04 7.28 8.37
N LEU A 201 -6.29 6.92 8.58
CA LEU A 201 -6.88 5.69 8.06
C LEU A 201 -8.35 5.85 7.73
N GLY A 202 -8.86 4.99 6.85
CA GLY A 202 -10.28 4.85 6.60
C GLY A 202 -10.93 3.95 7.65
N LEU A 203 -12.06 4.36 8.18
CA LEU A 203 -12.85 3.60 9.15
C LEU A 203 -14.30 3.49 8.70
N TRP A 204 -14.79 2.28 8.61
CA TRP A 204 -16.21 2.02 8.43
C TRP A 204 -16.80 1.53 9.75
N GLU A 205 -17.38 2.45 10.50
CA GLU A 205 -18.02 2.09 11.77
C GLU A 205 -19.19 1.13 11.55
N PRO A 206 -19.36 0.12 12.41
CA PRO A 206 -20.49 -0.79 12.30
C PRO A 206 -21.83 -0.04 12.26
N GLY A 207 -22.67 -0.37 11.27
CA GLY A 207 -23.97 0.28 11.06
C GLY A 207 -23.92 1.63 10.35
N ALA A 208 -22.73 2.19 10.10
CA ALA A 208 -22.61 3.43 9.32
C ALA A 208 -22.84 3.15 7.82
N PRO A 209 -23.40 4.12 7.06
CA PRO A 209 -23.68 3.94 5.64
C PRO A 209 -22.42 3.98 4.77
N VAL A 210 -21.35 4.64 5.21
CA VAL A 210 -20.11 4.86 4.45
C VAL A 210 -18.91 4.88 5.38
N ALA A 211 -17.72 4.66 4.81
CA ALA A 211 -16.46 4.82 5.51
C ALA A 211 -16.07 6.30 5.62
N VAL A 212 -15.45 6.67 6.73
CA VAL A 212 -14.93 8.01 7.03
C VAL A 212 -13.42 7.97 7.23
N LEU A 213 -12.77 9.13 7.35
CA LEU A 213 -11.37 9.22 7.75
C LEU A 213 -11.23 9.46 9.24
N VAL A 214 -10.22 8.85 9.84
CA VAL A 214 -9.81 9.07 11.23
C VAL A 214 -8.35 9.49 11.25
N GLY A 215 -8.06 10.54 12.03
CA GLY A 215 -6.71 11.00 12.32
C GLY A 215 -6.31 10.69 13.75
N LEU A 216 -5.16 10.04 13.90
CA LEU A 216 -4.50 9.81 15.17
C LEU A 216 -3.18 10.60 15.20
N LYS A 217 -2.78 11.01 16.39
CA LYS A 217 -1.48 11.64 16.61
C LYS A 217 -0.56 10.71 17.39
N TYR A 218 0.64 10.50 16.88
CA TYR A 218 1.69 9.77 17.54
C TYR A 218 2.59 10.71 18.34
N HIS A 219 2.77 10.42 19.63
CA HIS A 219 3.54 11.21 20.60
C HIS A 219 4.69 10.36 21.14
N PRO A 220 5.83 10.27 20.43
CA PRO A 220 6.94 9.43 20.88
C PRO A 220 7.44 9.81 22.26
N GLY A 221 7.61 8.79 23.12
CA GLY A 221 8.08 8.98 24.49
C GLY A 221 7.06 9.60 25.46
N GLN A 222 5.82 9.77 25.04
CA GLN A 222 4.75 10.36 25.88
C GLN A 222 3.68 9.33 26.25
N SER A 223 2.84 9.66 27.21
CA SER A 223 1.64 8.92 27.57
C SER A 223 0.44 9.88 27.61
N PRO A 224 -0.60 9.61 26.79
CA PRO A 224 -0.74 8.49 25.85
C PRO A 224 0.19 8.61 24.63
N LEU A 225 0.61 7.47 24.10
CA LEU A 225 1.45 7.39 22.91
C LEU A 225 0.71 7.77 21.63
N LEU A 226 -0.56 7.37 21.55
CA LEU A 226 -1.48 7.67 20.47
C LEU A 226 -2.72 8.36 20.99
N THR A 227 -3.16 9.42 20.31
CA THR A 227 -4.42 10.09 20.59
C THR A 227 -5.27 10.19 19.34
N ARG A 228 -6.59 9.93 19.46
CA ARG A 228 -7.53 10.16 18.36
C ARG A 228 -7.84 11.65 18.31
N GLU A 229 -7.42 12.33 17.25
CA GLU A 229 -7.56 13.77 17.12
C GLU A 229 -8.85 14.19 16.45
N TRP A 230 -9.24 13.45 15.41
CA TRP A 230 -10.43 13.80 14.63
C TRP A 230 -11.03 12.60 13.89
N THR A 231 -12.30 12.75 13.56
CA THR A 231 -13.04 11.92 12.60
C THR A 231 -13.65 12.86 11.56
N SER A 232 -13.44 12.59 10.29
CA SER A 232 -13.92 13.45 9.20
C SER A 232 -14.86 12.70 8.28
N SER A 233 -16.09 13.23 8.15
CA SER A 233 -17.11 12.83 7.17
C SER A 233 -17.18 13.79 5.99
N ALA A 234 -16.14 14.59 5.74
CA ALA A 234 -16.10 15.56 4.65
C ALA A 234 -16.31 14.92 3.27
N VAL A 235 -15.82 13.70 3.07
CA VAL A 235 -16.12 12.89 1.89
C VAL A 235 -17.45 12.17 2.10
N SER A 236 -18.53 12.85 1.84
CA SER A 236 -19.88 12.39 2.21
C SER A 236 -20.34 11.10 1.53
N ALA A 237 -19.84 10.83 0.31
CA ALA A 237 -20.11 9.57 -0.39
C ALA A 237 -19.30 8.38 0.15
N GLY A 238 -18.41 8.62 1.08
CA GLY A 238 -17.51 7.64 1.66
C GLY A 238 -16.12 7.62 1.00
N VAL A 239 -15.12 7.33 1.81
CA VAL A 239 -13.73 7.16 1.35
C VAL A 239 -13.52 5.77 0.78
N LEU A 240 -12.57 5.65 -0.12
CA LEU A 240 -12.21 4.42 -0.81
C LEU A 240 -10.69 4.29 -0.89
N ALA A 241 -10.19 3.09 -0.63
CA ALA A 241 -8.76 2.76 -0.59
C ALA A 241 -8.00 3.46 0.56
N SER A 242 -6.68 3.24 0.61
CA SER A 242 -5.82 3.84 1.62
C SER A 242 -5.68 5.34 1.42
N PRO A 243 -5.70 6.14 2.48
CA PRO A 243 -5.28 7.54 2.41
C PRO A 243 -3.78 7.63 2.15
N VAL A 244 -3.37 8.76 1.60
CA VAL A 244 -1.98 9.10 1.32
C VAL A 244 -1.64 10.41 2.01
N LEU A 245 -0.51 10.48 2.71
CA LEU A 245 -0.03 11.71 3.32
C LEU A 245 1.04 12.37 2.43
N SER A 246 1.00 13.71 2.35
CA SER A 246 2.07 14.48 1.74
C SER A 246 3.39 14.30 2.49
N SER A 247 4.52 14.59 1.85
CA SER A 247 5.84 14.40 2.42
C SER A 247 6.09 15.22 3.69
N ASP A 248 5.46 16.39 3.81
CA ASP A 248 5.48 17.23 5.01
C ASP A 248 4.44 16.82 6.06
N GLY A 249 3.58 15.85 5.73
CA GLY A 249 2.53 15.34 6.61
C GLY A 249 1.38 16.30 6.85
N SER A 250 1.25 17.38 6.08
CA SER A 250 0.21 18.41 6.27
C SER A 250 -1.10 18.11 5.55
N THR A 251 -1.06 17.32 4.48
CA THR A 251 -2.21 17.05 3.61
C THR A 251 -2.48 15.56 3.48
N VAL A 252 -3.76 15.19 3.55
CA VAL A 252 -4.27 13.85 3.26
C VAL A 252 -4.92 13.86 1.88
N TYR A 253 -4.52 12.93 1.03
CA TYR A 253 -5.19 12.68 -0.25
C TYR A 253 -5.95 11.35 -0.16
N VAL A 254 -7.19 11.35 -0.61
CA VAL A 254 -8.04 10.16 -0.58
C VAL A 254 -9.04 10.16 -1.72
N ASN A 255 -9.33 8.98 -2.26
CA ASN A 255 -10.40 8.79 -3.24
C ASN A 255 -11.76 8.76 -2.53
N GLY A 256 -12.73 9.46 -3.11
CA GLY A 256 -14.13 9.34 -2.74
C GLY A 256 -14.88 8.38 -3.67
N ARG A 257 -15.97 7.79 -3.17
CA ARG A 257 -16.93 7.02 -3.99
C ARG A 257 -17.73 7.90 -4.94
N ASP A 258 -17.59 9.22 -4.82
CA ASP A 258 -18.19 10.27 -5.64
C ASP A 258 -17.39 10.59 -6.92
N GLU A 259 -16.46 9.71 -7.33
CA GLU A 259 -15.59 9.90 -8.49
C GLU A 259 -14.67 11.15 -8.37
N ARG A 260 -14.29 11.51 -7.14
CA ARG A 260 -13.43 12.65 -6.85
C ARG A 260 -12.18 12.25 -6.08
N LEU A 261 -11.11 12.99 -6.33
CA LEU A 261 -9.94 13.02 -5.47
C LEU A 261 -10.10 14.18 -4.49
N TRP A 262 -9.96 13.88 -3.21
CA TRP A 262 -10.06 14.83 -2.11
C TRP A 262 -8.71 15.11 -1.48
N ALA A 263 -8.48 16.35 -1.08
CA ALA A 263 -7.39 16.74 -0.20
C ALA A 263 -7.98 17.36 1.07
N LEU A 264 -7.47 16.91 2.23
CA LEU A 264 -7.88 17.39 3.54
C LEU A 264 -6.66 17.83 4.34
N HIS A 265 -6.87 18.72 5.31
CA HIS A 265 -5.84 19.03 6.29
C HIS A 265 -5.61 17.83 7.22
N ALA A 266 -4.36 17.36 7.31
CA ALA A 266 -4.02 16.22 8.16
C ALA A 266 -4.21 16.53 9.66
N ALA A 267 -4.10 17.80 10.06
CA ALA A 267 -4.20 18.21 11.44
C ALA A 267 -5.62 18.11 12.02
N ASP A 268 -6.65 18.31 11.20
CA ASP A 268 -8.04 18.39 11.68
C ASP A 268 -9.08 17.72 10.79
N GLY A 269 -8.65 17.13 9.66
CA GLY A 269 -9.54 16.42 8.72
C GLY A 269 -10.48 17.31 7.91
N LYS A 270 -10.30 18.63 7.93
CA LYS A 270 -11.12 19.56 7.14
C LYS A 270 -10.72 19.55 5.67
N PRO A 271 -11.68 19.69 4.75
CA PRO A 271 -11.39 19.68 3.33
C PRO A 271 -10.55 20.90 2.92
N LYS A 272 -9.57 20.68 2.06
CA LYS A 272 -8.82 21.72 1.35
C LYS A 272 -9.43 21.96 -0.03
N TRP A 273 -9.53 20.90 -0.81
CA TRP A 273 -10.10 20.90 -2.15
C TRP A 273 -10.56 19.51 -2.57
N SER A 274 -11.31 19.42 -3.63
CA SER A 274 -11.58 18.18 -4.34
C SER A 274 -11.65 18.43 -5.84
N VAL A 275 -11.27 17.43 -6.64
CA VAL A 275 -11.33 17.49 -8.11
C VAL A 275 -12.02 16.28 -8.69
N PRO A 276 -12.81 16.42 -9.77
CA PRO A 276 -13.44 15.29 -10.41
C PRO A 276 -12.41 14.43 -11.14
N LEU A 277 -12.43 13.13 -10.89
CA LEU A 277 -11.71 12.12 -11.68
C LEU A 277 -12.52 11.67 -12.89
N LYS A 278 -13.85 11.64 -12.77
CA LYS A 278 -14.83 11.08 -13.72
C LYS A 278 -14.74 9.55 -13.83
N PHE A 279 -14.25 8.91 -12.78
CA PHE A 279 -14.23 7.47 -12.56
C PHE A 279 -14.02 7.18 -11.08
N VAL A 280 -14.38 5.99 -10.64
CA VAL A 280 -14.08 5.52 -9.29
C VAL A 280 -12.70 4.88 -9.26
N ALA A 281 -11.75 5.51 -8.57
CA ALA A 281 -10.43 4.94 -8.35
C ALA A 281 -10.48 3.98 -7.14
N GLN A 282 -10.20 2.71 -7.38
CA GLN A 282 -10.25 1.66 -6.35
C GLN A 282 -8.93 1.49 -5.59
N THR A 283 -7.86 2.10 -6.09
CA THR A 283 -6.55 2.09 -5.44
C THR A 283 -6.10 3.53 -5.18
N PRO A 284 -5.19 3.74 -4.20
CA PRO A 284 -4.76 5.09 -3.83
C PRO A 284 -4.08 5.82 -4.98
N PRO A 285 -4.06 7.16 -4.96
CA PRO A 285 -3.17 7.93 -5.81
C PRO A 285 -1.71 7.74 -5.39
N SER A 286 -0.78 8.07 -6.27
CA SER A 286 0.64 8.24 -5.94
C SER A 286 0.99 9.73 -5.86
N VAL A 287 1.87 10.10 -4.92
CA VAL A 287 2.15 11.51 -4.62
C VAL A 287 3.66 11.71 -4.47
N THR A 288 4.22 12.62 -5.27
CA THR A 288 5.63 13.00 -5.14
C THR A 288 5.85 14.03 -4.01
N PRO A 289 7.06 14.17 -3.47
CA PRO A 289 7.38 15.23 -2.51
C PRO A 289 7.07 16.63 -3.02
N GLY A 290 7.13 16.85 -4.33
CA GLY A 290 6.79 18.13 -4.96
C GLY A 290 5.29 18.36 -5.15
N GLY A 291 4.39 17.47 -4.71
CA GLY A 291 2.94 17.64 -4.82
C GLY A 291 2.35 17.31 -6.19
N LEU A 292 3.06 16.54 -7.02
CA LEU A 292 2.46 15.90 -8.20
C LEU A 292 1.70 14.67 -7.76
N ILE A 293 0.45 14.55 -8.18
CA ILE A 293 -0.47 13.48 -7.80
C ILE A 293 -0.88 12.74 -9.08
N VAL A 294 -0.63 11.45 -9.14
CA VAL A 294 -1.11 10.58 -10.23
C VAL A 294 -2.25 9.73 -9.70
N SER A 295 -3.35 9.68 -10.44
CA SER A 295 -4.58 8.98 -10.02
C SER A 295 -4.33 7.49 -9.75
N GLY A 296 -5.11 6.94 -8.83
CA GLY A 296 -5.19 5.50 -8.62
C GLY A 296 -5.86 4.78 -9.78
N GLY A 297 -5.87 3.46 -9.71
CA GLY A 297 -6.36 2.57 -10.76
C GLY A 297 -7.60 1.79 -10.36
N GLY A 298 -8.03 0.94 -11.30
CA GLY A 298 -9.19 0.06 -11.21
C GLY A 298 -9.87 -0.08 -12.56
N PRO A 299 -11.01 -0.81 -12.63
CA PRO A 299 -11.79 -0.91 -13.84
C PRO A 299 -12.24 0.46 -14.37
N ASP A 300 -12.24 0.65 -15.66
CA ASP A 300 -12.74 1.84 -16.36
C ASP A 300 -12.10 3.18 -15.91
N THR A 301 -10.92 3.12 -15.32
CA THR A 301 -10.16 4.30 -14.91
C THR A 301 -9.37 4.90 -16.06
N ARG A 302 -8.81 6.10 -15.82
CA ARG A 302 -7.88 6.79 -16.73
C ARG A 302 -6.67 7.25 -15.95
N LEU A 303 -5.54 7.37 -16.63
CA LEU A 303 -4.34 7.91 -16.04
C LEU A 303 -4.38 9.44 -16.12
N VAL A 304 -4.42 10.10 -14.97
CA VAL A 304 -4.50 11.56 -14.89
C VAL A 304 -3.59 12.06 -13.78
N ALA A 305 -2.97 13.21 -13.99
CA ALA A 305 -2.13 13.86 -12.99
C ALA A 305 -2.62 15.24 -12.64
N PHE A 306 -2.48 15.57 -11.37
CA PHE A 306 -2.77 16.87 -10.79
C PHE A 306 -1.57 17.41 -10.06
N LYS A 307 -1.48 18.71 -9.97
CA LYS A 307 -0.55 19.44 -9.09
C LYS A 307 -1.32 20.04 -7.95
N ASP A 308 -0.90 19.76 -6.72
CA ASP A 308 -1.44 20.44 -5.54
C ASP A 308 -0.88 21.87 -5.49
N ALA A 309 -1.76 22.86 -5.61
CA ALA A 309 -1.46 24.28 -5.53
C ALA A 309 -1.79 24.90 -4.15
N GLY A 310 -2.13 24.04 -3.17
CA GLY A 310 -2.44 24.42 -1.79
C GLY A 310 -3.95 24.51 -1.53
N ASP A 311 -4.63 25.44 -2.12
CA ASP A 311 -6.09 25.66 -1.98
C ASP A 311 -6.91 25.03 -3.12
N HIS A 312 -6.26 24.54 -4.15
CA HIS A 312 -6.86 23.86 -5.28
C HIS A 312 -5.88 22.86 -5.91
N ALA A 313 -6.36 22.05 -6.83
CA ALA A 313 -5.52 21.20 -7.67
C ALA A 313 -5.65 21.59 -9.13
N GLU A 314 -4.51 21.61 -9.83
CA GLU A 314 -4.44 21.87 -11.27
C GLU A 314 -4.25 20.55 -12.01
N GLN A 315 -5.09 20.26 -13.01
CA GLN A 315 -4.88 19.11 -13.88
C GLN A 315 -3.67 19.39 -14.79
N VAL A 316 -2.61 18.58 -14.66
CA VAL A 316 -1.40 18.72 -15.47
C VAL A 316 -1.58 18.03 -16.82
N TRP A 317 -2.07 16.80 -16.80
CA TRP A 317 -2.36 16.01 -18.01
C TRP A 317 -3.38 14.90 -17.74
N ARG A 318 -3.96 14.35 -18.82
CA ARG A 318 -4.88 13.23 -18.78
C ARG A 318 -4.64 12.31 -20.00
N ARG A 319 -4.60 11.03 -19.76
CA ARG A 319 -4.51 9.97 -20.77
C ARG A 319 -5.83 9.19 -20.80
N ASN A 320 -6.52 9.24 -21.92
CA ASN A 320 -7.77 8.50 -22.13
C ASN A 320 -7.56 7.18 -22.90
N ASP A 321 -6.35 6.95 -23.41
CA ASP A 321 -5.96 5.80 -24.21
C ASP A 321 -5.44 4.62 -23.35
N VAL A 322 -5.16 4.84 -22.07
CA VAL A 322 -4.70 3.81 -21.15
C VAL A 322 -5.57 3.80 -19.90
N SER A 323 -5.82 2.60 -19.38
CA SER A 323 -6.49 2.39 -18.09
C SER A 323 -5.51 1.76 -17.10
N PRO A 324 -5.09 2.48 -16.06
CA PRO A 324 -4.29 1.90 -14.99
C PRO A 324 -5.17 0.98 -14.15
N LEU A 325 -4.67 -0.23 -13.88
CA LEU A 325 -5.44 -1.23 -13.13
C LEU A 325 -5.07 -1.25 -11.65
N SER A 326 -3.96 -0.61 -11.29
CA SER A 326 -3.50 -0.45 -9.91
C SER A 326 -2.86 0.94 -9.73
N THR A 327 -2.41 1.25 -8.53
CA THR A 327 -1.67 2.49 -8.25
C THR A 327 -0.39 2.53 -9.08
N SER A 328 -0.11 3.67 -9.69
CA SER A 328 1.17 3.95 -10.34
C SER A 328 2.26 4.11 -9.28
N SER A 329 3.46 3.64 -9.59
CA SER A 329 4.63 3.85 -8.73
C SER A 329 5.58 4.85 -9.35
N LEU A 330 5.97 5.86 -8.58
CA LEU A 330 6.78 6.97 -9.04
C LEU A 330 8.21 6.84 -8.49
N ALA A 331 9.18 7.14 -9.32
CA ALA A 331 10.59 7.07 -9.00
C ALA A 331 11.26 8.43 -9.20
N GLY A 332 12.41 8.60 -8.56
CA GLY A 332 13.28 9.75 -8.79
C GLY A 332 13.64 9.91 -10.27
N ARG A 333 14.06 11.12 -10.65
CA ARG A 333 14.34 11.55 -12.03
C ARG A 333 13.13 11.52 -12.96
N GLY A 334 11.91 11.63 -12.43
CA GLY A 334 10.71 11.78 -13.23
C GLY A 334 10.37 10.53 -14.06
N VAL A 335 10.36 9.38 -13.45
CA VAL A 335 9.92 8.12 -14.09
C VAL A 335 8.75 7.53 -13.31
N GLY A 336 7.69 7.17 -14.01
CA GLY A 336 6.52 6.48 -13.47
C GLY A 336 6.35 5.11 -14.09
N TYR A 337 5.75 4.19 -13.32
CA TYR A 337 5.42 2.84 -13.74
C TYR A 337 3.97 2.55 -13.41
N ALA A 338 3.22 2.03 -14.36
CA ALA A 338 1.85 1.61 -14.16
C ALA A 338 1.57 0.31 -14.93
N VAL A 339 0.82 -0.59 -14.34
CA VAL A 339 0.26 -1.71 -15.11
C VAL A 339 -1.06 -1.25 -15.71
N VAL A 340 -1.15 -1.31 -17.02
CA VAL A 340 -2.27 -0.76 -17.80
C VAL A 340 -2.85 -1.78 -18.76
N THR A 341 -4.11 -1.56 -19.12
CA THR A 341 -4.72 -2.09 -20.34
C THR A 341 -4.89 -0.94 -21.35
N GLY A 342 -4.83 -1.27 -22.66
CA GLY A 342 -4.79 -0.26 -23.72
C GLY A 342 -3.39 0.33 -23.91
N GLY A 343 -3.27 1.29 -24.83
CA GLY A 343 -2.02 1.98 -25.14
C GLY A 343 -1.12 1.22 -26.14
N PRO A 344 0.06 1.80 -26.46
CA PRO A 344 0.99 1.21 -27.40
C PRO A 344 1.52 -0.14 -26.90
N GLY A 345 1.47 -1.17 -27.75
CA GLY A 345 2.03 -2.49 -27.45
C GLY A 345 1.15 -3.43 -26.62
N ALA A 346 0.03 -2.96 -26.08
CA ALA A 346 -0.97 -3.82 -25.46
C ALA A 346 -1.89 -4.38 -26.55
N GLY A 347 -1.91 -5.69 -26.74
CA GLY A 347 -3.01 -6.32 -27.48
C GLY A 347 -4.35 -6.03 -26.79
N ALA A 348 -5.47 -6.13 -27.50
CA ALA A 348 -6.81 -5.70 -27.06
C ALA A 348 -7.29 -6.25 -25.71
N ARG A 349 -6.57 -7.19 -25.08
CA ARG A 349 -6.93 -7.85 -23.81
C ARG A 349 -5.75 -8.13 -22.89
N GLY A 350 -4.55 -7.58 -23.16
CA GLY A 350 -3.34 -7.86 -22.37
C GLY A 350 -3.02 -6.76 -21.35
N MET A 351 -2.29 -7.13 -20.30
CA MET A 351 -1.69 -6.18 -19.37
C MET A 351 -0.25 -5.86 -19.80
N SER A 352 0.13 -4.60 -19.65
CA SER A 352 1.49 -4.13 -19.91
C SER A 352 1.99 -3.25 -18.75
N LEU A 353 3.28 -3.37 -18.45
CA LEU A 353 3.98 -2.41 -17.62
C LEU A 353 4.35 -1.20 -18.49
N LEU A 354 3.65 -0.10 -18.28
CA LEU A 354 3.93 1.18 -18.92
C LEU A 354 4.98 1.93 -18.12
N VAL A 355 6.03 2.38 -18.79
CA VAL A 355 7.00 3.35 -18.28
C VAL A 355 6.64 4.71 -18.88
N PHE A 356 6.42 5.72 -18.04
CA PHE A 356 5.95 7.02 -18.47
C PHE A 356 6.65 8.17 -17.72
N ASP A 357 6.60 9.35 -18.31
CA ASP A 357 7.02 10.59 -17.67
C ASP A 357 5.85 11.15 -16.86
N PRO A 358 5.91 11.17 -15.52
CA PRO A 358 4.82 11.67 -14.69
C PRO A 358 4.58 13.18 -14.82
N GLY A 359 5.55 13.96 -15.31
CA GLY A 359 5.39 15.39 -15.52
C GLY A 359 4.49 15.76 -16.71
N ASN A 360 4.38 14.90 -17.73
CA ASN A 360 3.61 15.17 -18.94
C ASN A 360 2.77 13.99 -19.44
N GLY A 361 2.84 12.85 -18.78
CA GLY A 361 2.07 11.65 -19.11
C GLY A 361 2.54 10.87 -20.35
N ARG A 362 3.65 11.24 -20.98
CA ARG A 362 4.15 10.58 -22.19
C ARG A 362 4.67 9.19 -21.89
N SER A 363 4.30 8.23 -22.74
CA SER A 363 4.90 6.89 -22.70
C SER A 363 6.37 6.95 -23.09
N ILE A 364 7.22 6.32 -22.29
CA ILE A 364 8.64 6.13 -22.59
C ILE A 364 8.84 4.74 -23.18
N ASN A 365 8.34 3.71 -22.51
CA ASN A 365 8.38 2.32 -22.94
C ASN A 365 7.13 1.57 -22.45
N SER A 366 6.88 0.42 -23.03
CA SER A 366 5.81 -0.50 -22.63
C SER A 366 6.28 -1.93 -22.75
N TYR A 367 6.06 -2.74 -21.72
CA TYR A 367 6.48 -4.14 -21.65
C TYR A 367 5.28 -5.02 -21.38
N ARG A 368 4.98 -5.94 -22.28
CA ARG A 368 3.89 -6.91 -22.07
C ARG A 368 4.20 -7.80 -20.86
N LEU A 369 3.18 -8.09 -20.05
CA LEU A 369 3.22 -9.10 -19.01
C LEU A 369 2.75 -10.44 -19.62
N PRO A 370 3.66 -11.39 -19.87
CA PRO A 370 3.29 -12.64 -20.52
C PRO A 370 2.29 -13.43 -19.68
N GLU A 371 1.23 -13.93 -20.31
CA GLU A 371 0.21 -14.79 -19.68
C GLU A 371 -0.42 -14.22 -18.40
N ALA A 372 -0.38 -12.89 -18.22
CA ALA A 372 -0.95 -12.25 -17.05
C ALA A 372 -2.48 -12.40 -17.06
N THR A 373 -3.00 -12.86 -15.92
CA THR A 373 -4.44 -13.02 -15.65
C THR A 373 -4.80 -12.35 -14.33
N GLY A 374 -6.08 -12.18 -14.08
CA GLY A 374 -6.56 -11.44 -12.93
C GLY A 374 -6.34 -9.93 -13.09
N TYR A 375 -5.98 -9.25 -12.00
CA TYR A 375 -5.66 -7.83 -11.97
C TYR A 375 -4.32 -7.59 -11.25
N PRO A 376 -3.59 -6.53 -11.58
CA PRO A 376 -2.33 -6.23 -10.91
C PRO A 376 -2.58 -5.75 -9.47
N VAL A 377 -1.65 -6.09 -8.58
CA VAL A 377 -1.73 -5.71 -7.16
C VAL A 377 -0.76 -4.58 -6.79
N GLY A 378 -0.07 -4.02 -7.76
CA GLY A 378 0.82 -2.87 -7.61
C GLY A 378 2.18 -3.09 -8.24
N VAL A 379 2.98 -2.04 -8.26
CA VAL A 379 4.35 -2.04 -8.78
C VAL A 379 5.28 -1.66 -7.64
N SER A 380 6.37 -2.38 -7.47
CA SER A 380 7.39 -2.13 -6.46
C SER A 380 8.74 -1.82 -7.12
N ILE A 381 9.47 -0.85 -6.60
CA ILE A 381 10.73 -0.35 -7.18
C ILE A 381 11.86 -0.60 -6.20
N GLY A 382 12.81 -1.47 -6.55
CA GLY A 382 13.97 -1.74 -5.74
C GLY A 382 14.98 -0.58 -5.74
N HIS A 383 15.81 -0.53 -4.71
CA HIS A 383 16.91 0.46 -4.64
C HIS A 383 17.94 0.27 -5.77
N ASP A 384 18.03 -0.93 -6.34
CA ASP A 384 18.83 -1.27 -7.52
C ASP A 384 18.15 -0.94 -8.86
N ARG A 385 17.00 -0.25 -8.80
CA ARG A 385 16.19 0.17 -9.95
C ARG A 385 15.44 -0.96 -10.66
N ARG A 386 15.42 -2.17 -10.09
CA ARG A 386 14.54 -3.24 -10.57
C ARG A 386 13.09 -2.88 -10.29
N VAL A 387 12.22 -3.30 -11.20
CA VAL A 387 10.79 -3.06 -11.10
C VAL A 387 10.08 -4.41 -11.03
N VAL A 388 9.26 -4.59 -10.02
CA VAL A 388 8.52 -5.82 -9.79
C VAL A 388 7.03 -5.52 -9.79
N THR A 389 6.26 -6.31 -10.51
CA THR A 389 4.80 -6.29 -10.43
C THR A 389 4.26 -7.71 -10.28
N ALA A 390 3.05 -7.81 -9.76
CA ALA A 390 2.39 -9.09 -9.59
C ALA A 390 0.89 -8.97 -9.90
N THR A 391 0.26 -10.12 -10.17
CA THR A 391 -1.18 -10.21 -10.40
C THR A 391 -1.89 -10.89 -9.23
N SER A 392 -3.18 -10.65 -9.12
CA SER A 392 -4.04 -11.31 -8.12
C SER A 392 -4.04 -12.83 -8.24
N ASP A 393 -3.77 -13.37 -9.43
CA ASP A 393 -3.63 -14.82 -9.66
C ASP A 393 -2.24 -15.36 -9.28
N GLY A 394 -1.40 -14.50 -8.67
CA GLY A 394 -0.14 -14.89 -8.06
C GLY A 394 1.06 -14.99 -8.99
N GLN A 395 0.98 -14.44 -10.20
CA GLN A 395 2.14 -14.30 -11.07
C GLN A 395 2.96 -13.08 -10.70
N VAL A 396 4.26 -13.26 -10.53
CA VAL A 396 5.24 -12.20 -10.21
C VAL A 396 6.19 -12.03 -11.39
N TYR A 397 6.39 -10.79 -11.79
CA TYR A 397 7.24 -10.37 -12.91
C TYR A 397 8.33 -9.44 -12.41
N SER A 398 9.59 -9.78 -12.64
CA SER A 398 10.72 -8.94 -12.27
C SER A 398 11.47 -8.45 -13.50
N PHE A 399 11.63 -7.14 -13.57
CA PHE A 399 12.34 -6.44 -14.63
C PHE A 399 13.62 -5.82 -14.05
N ALA A 400 14.72 -5.93 -14.79
CA ALA A 400 15.96 -5.23 -14.50
C ALA A 400 16.18 -4.07 -15.47
N PRO A 401 16.93 -3.04 -15.09
CA PRO A 401 17.41 -2.04 -16.02
C PRO A 401 18.17 -2.70 -17.19
N SER A 402 17.88 -2.23 -18.42
CA SER A 402 18.56 -2.67 -19.65
C SER A 402 19.81 -1.86 -19.92
#